data_824c66639e43452f400a1667b38c454b
#
_entry.id   824c66639e43452f400a1667b38c454b
#
_cell.length_a   1.000
_cell.length_b   1.000
_cell.length_c   1.000
_cell.angle_alpha   90.00
_cell.angle_beta   90.00
_cell.angle_gamma   90.00
#
_symmetry.space_group_name_H-M   'P 1'
#
loop_
_entity.id
_entity.type
_entity.pdbx_description
1 polymer ?
#
loop_
_entity_poly.entity_id
_entity_poly.type
_entity_poly.pdbx_seq_one_letter_code
_entity_poly.pdbx_strand_id
1 'polypeptide(L)'
;MDERYVAFDVETPNAQNRRMSAIGVCVIEHGQIVQELDTLVDPETHFDPFNVALTGITPEMERGQPTFAALWQLLEPMLRGSILVAHNAPFDLRVLASCLHDYHIDWQ
;
A
#
# COMPACT_ATOMS: atom_id res chain seq x y z
N MET A 1 20.84 17.11 8.94
CA MET A 1 19.51 17.27 8.39
C MET A 1 18.68 16.03 8.60
N ASP A 2 17.51 16.22 9.10
CA ASP A 2 16.71 15.11 9.58
C ASP A 2 15.67 14.74 8.52
N GLU A 3 16.05 13.82 7.65
CA GLU A 3 15.13 13.36 6.64
C GLU A 3 14.26 12.25 7.17
N ARG A 4 13.05 12.21 6.69
CA ARG A 4 12.08 11.19 7.00
C ARG A 4 11.92 10.28 5.80
N TYR A 5 12.13 9.00 6.03
CA TYR A 5 11.97 7.97 5.00
C TYR A 5 10.77 7.12 5.34
N VAL A 6 10.02 6.74 4.32
CA VAL A 6 8.95 5.77 4.48
C VAL A 6 9.19 4.63 3.50
N ALA A 7 9.49 3.46 4.04
CA ALA A 7 9.58 2.24 3.27
C ALA A 7 8.20 1.62 3.18
N PHE A 8 7.79 1.21 1.98
CA PHE A 8 6.50 0.56 1.84
C PHE A 8 6.56 -0.55 0.81
N ASP A 9 5.62 -1.48 0.92
CA ASP A 9 5.53 -2.65 0.09
C ASP A 9 4.07 -3.00 -0.08
N VAL A 10 3.65 -3.36 -1.29
CA VAL A 10 2.26 -3.70 -1.57
C VAL A 10 2.16 -5.08 -2.21
N GLU A 11 1.01 -5.73 -1.99
CA GLU A 11 0.62 -6.93 -2.71
C GLU A 11 -0.60 -6.60 -3.56
N THR A 12 -0.74 -7.28 -4.70
CA THR A 12 -1.83 -7.01 -5.65
C THR A 12 -2.69 -8.25 -5.85
N PRO A 13 -4.02 -8.07 -6.05
CA PRO A 13 -4.93 -9.20 -6.20
C PRO A 13 -4.97 -9.79 -7.61
N ASN A 14 -4.51 -9.05 -8.63
CA ASN A 14 -4.60 -9.49 -10.01
C ASN A 14 -3.52 -8.85 -10.87
N ALA A 15 -3.45 -9.28 -12.12
CA ALA A 15 -2.38 -8.88 -13.05
C ALA A 15 -2.50 -7.45 -13.56
N GLN A 16 -3.61 -6.77 -13.32
CA GLN A 16 -3.76 -5.37 -13.72
C GLN A 16 -2.91 -4.44 -12.86
N ASN A 17 -2.62 -4.85 -11.62
CA ASN A 17 -1.75 -4.12 -10.70
C ASN A 17 -2.21 -2.69 -10.45
N ARG A 18 -3.52 -2.47 -10.39
CA ARG A 18 -4.12 -1.16 -10.15
C ARG A 18 -4.60 -0.99 -8.72
N ARG A 19 -4.87 -2.09 -8.03
CA ARG A 19 -5.37 -2.09 -6.65
C ARG A 19 -4.41 -2.88 -5.80
N MET A 20 -4.47 -2.67 -4.49
CA MET A 20 -3.64 -3.42 -3.56
C MET A 20 -4.50 -4.33 -2.68
N SER A 21 -3.96 -5.48 -2.32
CA SER A 21 -4.59 -6.41 -1.39
C SER A 21 -3.92 -6.39 -0.02
N ALA A 22 -2.76 -5.77 0.09
CA ALA A 22 -2.07 -5.58 1.36
C ALA A 22 -1.06 -4.44 1.20
N ILE A 23 -0.73 -3.80 2.31
CA ILE A 23 0.32 -2.79 2.34
C ILE A 23 1.09 -2.88 3.67
N GLY A 24 2.41 -2.80 3.59
CA GLY A 24 3.28 -2.62 4.75
C GLY A 24 3.94 -1.27 4.65
N VAL A 25 4.00 -0.54 5.75
CA VAL A 25 4.60 0.80 5.82
C VAL A 25 5.48 0.88 7.05
N CYS A 26 6.66 1.47 6.86
CA CYS A 26 7.64 1.64 7.93
C CYS A 26 8.18 3.06 7.85
N VAL A 27 7.93 3.86 8.88
CA VAL A 27 8.39 5.25 8.96
C VAL A 27 9.71 5.29 9.72
N ILE A 28 10.72 5.90 9.10
CA ILE A 28 12.08 5.96 9.65
C ILE A 28 12.47 7.42 9.79
N GLU A 29 12.85 7.81 11.02
CA GLU A 29 13.36 9.14 11.35
C GLU A 29 14.62 8.99 12.15
N HIS A 30 15.65 9.76 11.81
CA HIS A 30 16.94 9.72 12.51
C HIS A 30 17.54 8.31 12.54
N GLY A 31 17.32 7.54 11.47
CA GLY A 31 17.85 6.17 11.38
C GLY A 31 17.10 5.16 12.21
N GLN A 32 15.96 5.52 12.80
CA GLN A 32 15.20 4.64 13.67
C GLN A 32 13.76 4.49 13.16
N ILE A 33 13.21 3.29 13.34
CA ILE A 33 11.82 3.03 13.01
C ILE A 33 10.95 3.65 14.09
N VAL A 34 10.10 4.61 13.71
CA VAL A 34 9.23 5.31 14.65
C VAL A 34 7.76 4.92 14.52
N GLN A 35 7.38 4.26 13.39
CA GLN A 35 6.00 3.84 13.20
C GLN A 35 5.97 2.73 12.15
N GLU A 36 5.10 1.75 12.35
CA GLU A 36 4.90 0.66 11.40
C GLU A 36 3.42 0.36 11.26
N LEU A 37 3.04 -0.08 10.07
CA LEU A 37 1.67 -0.53 9.78
C LEU A 37 1.74 -1.65 8.75
N ASP A 38 1.13 -2.79 9.08
CA ASP A 38 0.93 -3.88 8.13
C ASP A 38 -0.55 -4.21 8.14
N THR A 39 -1.20 -4.19 6.99
CA THR A 39 -2.63 -4.47 6.92
C THR A 39 -3.02 -5.06 5.58
N LEU A 40 -4.04 -5.91 5.61
CA LEU A 40 -4.74 -6.30 4.41
C LEU A 40 -5.60 -5.12 3.96
N VAL A 41 -5.85 -5.04 2.65
CA VAL A 41 -6.65 -3.97 2.05
C VAL A 41 -7.68 -4.63 1.15
N ASP A 42 -8.95 -4.31 1.34
CA ASP A 42 -9.99 -4.78 0.43
C ASP A 42 -9.81 -4.08 -0.92
N PRO A 43 -9.38 -4.80 -1.96
CA PRO A 43 -9.06 -4.15 -3.23
C PRO A 43 -10.29 -3.79 -4.06
N GLU A 44 -11.46 -4.25 -3.67
CA GLU A 44 -12.72 -4.00 -4.36
C GLU A 44 -12.64 -4.37 -5.85
N THR A 45 -11.99 -5.49 -6.13
CA THR A 45 -11.83 -6.02 -7.48
C THR A 45 -11.62 -7.53 -7.40
N HIS A 46 -11.57 -8.18 -8.55
CA HIS A 46 -11.40 -9.64 -8.60
C HIS A 46 -9.99 -10.06 -8.18
N PHE A 47 -9.88 -11.30 -7.75
CA PHE A 47 -8.60 -11.94 -7.44
C PHE A 47 -8.27 -12.96 -8.51
N ASP A 48 -7.06 -12.87 -9.07
CA ASP A 48 -6.57 -13.90 -9.98
C ASP A 48 -5.95 -15.06 -9.18
N PRO A 49 -6.20 -16.31 -9.58
CA PRO A 49 -5.61 -17.47 -8.89
C PRO A 49 -4.08 -17.39 -8.76
N PHE A 50 -3.41 -16.85 -9.78
CA PHE A 50 -1.96 -16.69 -9.74
C PHE A 50 -1.54 -15.79 -8.59
N ASN A 51 -2.24 -14.67 -8.41
CA ASN A 51 -1.90 -13.71 -7.34
C ASN A 51 -2.22 -14.30 -5.97
N VAL A 52 -3.32 -15.03 -5.84
CA VAL A 52 -3.67 -15.71 -4.58
C VAL A 52 -2.55 -16.69 -4.21
N ALA A 53 -2.09 -17.49 -5.17
CA ALA A 53 -1.03 -18.45 -4.92
C ALA A 53 0.29 -17.76 -4.54
N LEU A 54 0.59 -16.65 -5.22
CA LEU A 54 1.85 -15.93 -5.01
C LEU A 54 1.89 -15.21 -3.65
N THR A 55 0.79 -14.55 -3.29
CA THR A 55 0.75 -13.71 -2.10
C THR A 55 0.23 -14.43 -0.87
N GLY A 56 -0.53 -15.50 -1.06
CA GLY A 56 -1.22 -16.18 0.03
C GLY A 56 -2.47 -15.45 0.52
N ILE A 57 -2.87 -14.37 -0.15
CA ILE A 57 -4.02 -13.57 0.26
C ILE A 57 -5.23 -13.98 -0.58
N THR A 58 -6.28 -14.45 0.10
CA THR A 58 -7.50 -14.92 -0.53
C THR A 58 -8.62 -13.89 -0.38
N PRO A 59 -9.67 -13.96 -1.24
CA PRO A 59 -10.83 -13.07 -1.06
C PRO A 59 -11.47 -13.19 0.32
N GLU A 60 -11.49 -14.40 0.89
CA GLU A 60 -12.06 -14.62 2.22
C GLU A 60 -11.32 -13.84 3.30
N MET A 61 -10.01 -13.75 3.18
CA MET A 61 -9.17 -13.01 4.15
C MET A 61 -9.47 -11.51 4.12
N GLU A 62 -9.96 -11.00 2.99
CA GLU A 62 -10.21 -9.56 2.84
C GLU A 62 -11.54 -9.10 3.41
N ARG A 63 -12.39 -10.02 3.84
CA ARG A 63 -13.69 -9.64 4.41
C ARG A 63 -13.50 -8.79 5.65
N GLY A 64 -14.17 -7.64 5.68
CA GLY A 64 -14.09 -6.73 6.81
C GLY A 64 -12.82 -5.89 6.86
N GLN A 65 -11.94 -6.05 5.89
CA GLN A 65 -10.73 -5.24 5.82
C GLN A 65 -11.03 -3.87 5.22
N PRO A 66 -10.26 -2.85 5.56
CA PRO A 66 -10.52 -1.51 5.03
C PRO A 66 -10.22 -1.44 3.53
N THR A 67 -10.99 -0.61 2.84
CA THR A 67 -10.66 -0.24 1.47
C THR A 67 -9.47 0.72 1.49
N PHE A 68 -8.86 0.94 0.33
CA PHE A 68 -7.77 1.93 0.23
C PHE A 68 -8.27 3.32 0.64
N ALA A 69 -9.47 3.70 0.22
CA ALA A 69 -10.01 5.01 0.56
C ALA A 69 -10.17 5.19 2.06
N ALA A 70 -10.65 4.17 2.76
CA ALA A 70 -10.79 4.23 4.22
C ALA A 70 -9.41 4.28 4.89
N LEU A 71 -8.46 3.51 4.36
CA LEU A 71 -7.12 3.41 4.92
C LEU A 71 -6.30 4.68 4.66
N TRP A 72 -6.62 5.42 3.60
CA TRP A 72 -5.85 6.60 3.19
C TRP A 72 -5.75 7.65 4.30
N GLN A 73 -6.78 7.79 5.11
CA GLN A 73 -6.76 8.74 6.21
C GLN A 73 -5.65 8.42 7.21
N LEU A 74 -5.30 7.15 7.34
CA LEU A 74 -4.22 6.70 8.20
C LEU A 74 -2.87 6.75 7.48
N LEU A 75 -2.86 6.41 6.19
CA LEU A 75 -1.62 6.35 5.40
C LEU A 75 -1.08 7.74 5.07
N GLU A 76 -1.95 8.68 4.72
CA GLU A 76 -1.50 9.98 4.22
C GLU A 76 -0.57 10.71 5.20
N PRO A 77 -0.91 10.79 6.49
CA PRO A 77 0.02 11.44 7.43
C PRO A 77 1.36 10.71 7.56
N MET A 78 1.38 9.40 7.36
CA MET A 78 2.62 8.63 7.40
C MET A 78 3.52 8.95 6.20
N LEU A 79 2.92 9.16 5.02
CA LEU A 79 3.67 9.37 3.78
C LEU A 79 4.05 10.83 3.55
N ARG A 80 3.30 11.77 4.11
CA ARG A 80 3.46 13.20 3.84
C ARG A 80 4.84 13.68 4.25
N GLY A 81 5.48 14.43 3.34
CA GLY A 81 6.77 15.05 3.64
C GLY A 81 7.91 14.06 3.75
N SER A 82 7.74 12.85 3.22
CA SER A 82 8.73 11.79 3.35
C SER A 82 9.37 11.47 2.01
N ILE A 83 10.55 10.84 2.08
CA ILE A 83 11.16 10.23 0.91
C ILE A 83 10.65 8.79 0.86
N LEU A 84 9.95 8.44 -0.21
CA LEU A 84 9.37 7.10 -0.35
C LEU A 84 10.40 6.13 -0.88
N VAL A 85 10.47 4.96 -0.25
CA VAL A 85 11.43 3.90 -0.59
C VAL A 85 10.66 2.59 -0.72
N ALA A 86 10.99 1.80 -1.74
CA ALA A 86 10.41 0.49 -1.92
C ALA A 86 11.42 -0.42 -2.59
N HIS A 87 11.32 -1.73 -2.34
CA HIS A 87 12.22 -2.71 -2.94
C HIS A 87 12.13 -2.69 -4.47
N ASN A 88 10.90 -2.60 -4.98
CA ASN A 88 10.66 -2.45 -6.42
C ASN A 88 9.84 -1.18 -6.63
N ALA A 89 10.50 -0.03 -6.43
CA ALA A 89 9.82 1.26 -6.38
C ALA A 89 8.94 1.55 -7.60
N PRO A 90 9.36 1.25 -8.86
CA PRO A 90 8.47 1.49 -9.99
C PRO A 90 7.15 0.73 -9.90
N PHE A 91 7.16 -0.48 -9.37
CA PHE A 91 5.95 -1.28 -9.20
C PHE A 91 5.08 -0.71 -8.07
N ASP A 92 5.65 -0.55 -6.87
CA ASP A 92 4.90 -0.12 -5.69
C ASP A 92 4.34 1.29 -5.87
N LEU A 93 5.12 2.20 -6.45
CA LEU A 93 4.67 3.57 -6.72
C LEU A 93 3.55 3.59 -7.75
N ARG A 94 3.62 2.72 -8.76
CA ARG A 94 2.56 2.65 -9.78
C ARG A 94 1.25 2.16 -9.16
N VAL A 95 1.30 1.16 -8.29
CA VAL A 95 0.10 0.65 -7.62
C VAL A 95 -0.48 1.75 -6.73
N LEU A 96 0.35 2.45 -5.97
CA LEU A 96 -0.10 3.55 -5.13
C LEU A 96 -0.77 4.64 -5.97
N ALA A 97 -0.13 5.06 -7.06
CA ALA A 97 -0.67 6.09 -7.94
C ALA A 97 -2.00 5.64 -8.56
N SER A 98 -2.11 4.38 -8.96
CA SER A 98 -3.35 3.84 -9.52
C SER A 98 -4.49 3.83 -8.49
N CYS A 99 -4.19 3.47 -7.25
CA CYS A 99 -5.19 3.53 -6.17
C CYS A 99 -5.66 4.96 -5.96
N LEU A 100 -4.74 5.91 -5.89
CA LEU A 100 -5.10 7.32 -5.72
C LEU A 100 -6.00 7.79 -6.85
N HIS A 101 -5.66 7.43 -8.07
CA HIS A 101 -6.45 7.79 -9.25
C HIS A 101 -7.84 7.14 -9.20
N ASP A 102 -7.90 5.85 -8.92
CA ASP A 102 -9.16 5.08 -8.96
C ASP A 102 -10.13 5.54 -7.86
N TYR A 103 -9.61 5.99 -6.72
CA TYR A 103 -10.44 6.47 -5.61
C TYR A 103 -10.58 7.99 -5.61
N HIS A 104 -10.14 8.66 -6.68
CA HIS A 104 -10.29 10.12 -6.86
C HIS A 104 -9.64 10.91 -5.72
N ILE A 105 -8.48 10.47 -5.28
CA ILE A 105 -7.72 11.14 -4.24
C ILE A 105 -6.61 11.96 -4.90
N ASP A 106 -6.61 13.27 -4.68
CA ASP A 106 -5.59 14.17 -5.18
C ASP A 106 -4.50 14.31 -4.11
N TRP A 107 -3.29 13.87 -4.44
CA TRP A 107 -2.18 13.89 -3.49
C TRP A 107 -0.86 14.07 -4.23
N GLN A 108 0.03 14.84 -3.63
CA GLN A 108 1.32 15.14 -4.24
C GLN A 108 2.50 14.77 -3.37
#